data_4593c23da9f4248893657baa8253e404
#
_entry.id   4593c23da9f4248893657baa8253e404
#
_cell.length_a   1.000
_cell.length_b   1.000
_cell.length_c   1.000
_cell.angle_alpha   90.00
_cell.angle_beta   90.00
_cell.angle_gamma   90.00
#
_symmetry.space_group_name_H-M   'P 1'
#
loop_
_entity.id
_entity.type
_entity.pdbx_description
1 polymer ?
#
loop_
_entity_poly.entity_id
_entity_poly.type
_entity_poly.pdbx_seq_one_letter_code
_entity_poly.pdbx_strand_id
1 'polypeptide(L)'
;MRYNPCMRSALFATPLLVATLSAGCFTSFGRQFPSPDPRAIVIGKTNKDDLKRMYGDPYQVGIDSGDPTWRWFFGQRGWGAEETKDLSVRFNADGTVKSYAFTSNFPTDMKRLK
;
A
#
# COMPACT_ATOMS: atom_id res chain seq x y z
N MET A 1 20.53 50.54 27.40
CA MET A 1 20.85 50.06 27.22
C MET A 1 20.65 49.07 26.86
N ARG A 2 20.30 48.60 26.91
CA ARG A 2 20.21 47.60 26.67
C ARG A 2 19.28 47.17 25.99
N TYR A 3 18.99 46.64 25.15
CA TYR A 3 18.11 46.32 24.54
C TYR A 3 18.01 44.99 24.48
N ASN A 4 17.12 44.39 23.95
CA ASN A 4 16.83 43.14 24.12
C ASN A 4 17.12 42.33 22.98
N PRO A 5 18.11 41.55 22.87
CA PRO A 5 18.42 40.64 21.80
C PRO A 5 17.42 39.50 21.71
N CYS A 6 16.70 39.26 22.74
CA CYS A 6 15.69 38.19 22.74
C CYS A 6 14.56 38.37 21.77
N MET A 7 14.23 39.60 21.45
CA MET A 7 13.18 39.89 20.50
C MET A 7 13.52 39.43 19.10
N ARG A 8 14.78 39.49 18.75
CA ARG A 8 15.21 39.05 17.43
C ARG A 8 15.08 37.55 17.25
N SER A 9 15.31 36.81 18.31
CA SER A 9 15.21 35.35 18.26
C SER A 9 13.78 34.89 17.99
N ALA A 10 12.82 35.59 18.52
CA ALA A 10 11.42 35.23 18.33
C ALA A 10 10.97 35.37 16.88
N LEU A 11 11.54 36.32 16.18
CA LEU A 11 11.18 36.55 14.77
C LEU A 11 11.65 35.43 13.86
N PHE A 12 12.73 34.77 14.19
CA PHE A 12 13.26 33.71 13.34
C PHE A 12 12.52 32.40 13.53
N ALA A 13 11.82 32.21 14.63
CA ALA A 13 11.09 30.99 14.90
C ALA A 13 9.85 30.85 14.02
N THR A 14 9.25 31.95 13.63
CA THR A 14 8.00 31.95 12.86
C THR A 14 8.11 31.29 11.49
N PRO A 15 9.11 31.56 10.68
CA PRO A 15 9.22 30.92 9.36
C PRO A 15 9.42 29.41 9.47
N LEU A 16 10.10 28.95 10.50
CA LEU A 16 10.32 27.55 10.70
C LEU A 16 9.04 26.79 10.97
N LEU A 17 8.14 27.38 11.73
CA LEU A 17 6.85 26.78 12.04
C LEU A 17 5.98 26.63 10.81
N VAL A 18 5.98 27.63 9.94
CA VAL A 18 5.19 27.58 8.70
C VAL A 18 5.70 26.48 7.78
N ALA A 19 7.01 26.29 7.72
CA ALA A 19 7.59 25.27 6.88
C ALA A 19 7.19 23.85 7.32
N THR A 20 7.08 23.62 8.63
CA THR A 20 6.69 22.30 9.14
C THR A 20 5.22 21.98 8.88
N LEU A 21 4.37 22.97 8.82
CA LEU A 21 2.94 22.77 8.57
C LEU A 21 2.63 22.36 7.14
N SER A 22 3.53 22.65 6.19
CA SER A 22 3.29 22.32 4.79
C SER A 22 3.65 20.88 4.43
N ALA A 23 4.16 20.08 5.36
CA ALA A 23 4.63 18.72 5.08
C ALA A 23 3.57 17.64 5.21
N GLY A 24 2.32 17.95 5.52
CA GLY A 24 1.34 16.97 5.95
C GLY A 24 0.31 16.52 4.93
N CYS A 25 0.62 16.41 3.63
CA CYS A 25 -0.38 16.15 2.60
C CYS A 25 -0.42 14.74 2.05
N PHE A 26 0.34 13.81 2.62
CA PHE A 26 0.44 12.45 2.09
C PHE A 26 -0.10 11.44 3.08
N THR A 27 -1.00 10.55 2.63
CA THR A 27 -1.58 9.51 3.46
C THR A 27 -1.51 8.17 2.75
N SER A 28 -1.09 7.14 3.46
CA SER A 28 -1.13 5.77 2.95
C SER A 28 -2.01 4.91 3.86
N PHE A 29 -2.60 3.86 3.30
CA PHE A 29 -3.46 2.95 4.03
C PHE A 29 -3.29 1.54 3.47
N GLY A 30 -3.57 0.54 4.31
CA GLY A 30 -3.29 -0.83 3.99
C GLY A 30 -1.84 -1.18 4.23
N ARG A 31 -1.35 -2.19 3.54
CA ARG A 31 0.04 -2.65 3.67
C ARG A 31 0.66 -2.76 2.29
N GLN A 32 1.82 -2.12 2.11
CA GLN A 32 2.53 -2.15 0.83
C GLN A 32 2.93 -3.59 0.49
N PHE A 33 2.74 -3.96 -0.77
CA PHE A 33 3.18 -5.23 -1.32
C PHE A 33 3.59 -5.04 -2.77
N PRO A 34 4.48 -5.89 -3.31
CA PRO A 34 4.86 -5.78 -4.72
C PRO A 34 3.70 -6.18 -5.62
N SER A 35 3.52 -5.48 -6.72
CA SER A 35 2.47 -5.80 -7.68
C SER A 35 2.83 -7.09 -8.41
N PRO A 36 1.90 -8.06 -8.50
CA PRO A 36 2.20 -9.34 -9.11
C PRO A 36 2.46 -9.25 -10.60
N ASP A 37 3.38 -10.08 -11.06
CA ASP A 37 3.56 -10.35 -12.47
C ASP A 37 2.51 -11.39 -12.89
N PRO A 38 1.91 -11.29 -14.09
CA PRO A 38 0.89 -12.25 -14.52
C PRO A 38 1.33 -13.72 -14.50
N ARG A 39 2.64 -13.96 -14.52
CA ARG A 39 3.17 -15.34 -14.51
C ARG A 39 3.60 -15.81 -13.13
N ALA A 40 3.56 -14.94 -12.13
CA ALA A 40 4.09 -15.27 -10.80
C ALA A 40 3.19 -16.20 -10.02
N ILE A 41 1.88 -16.14 -10.23
CA ILE A 41 0.92 -16.95 -9.53
C ILE A 41 0.38 -18.01 -10.50
N VAL A 42 0.67 -19.27 -10.20
CA VAL A 42 0.26 -20.39 -11.06
C VAL A 42 -0.87 -21.14 -10.37
N ILE A 43 -2.03 -21.14 -11.00
CA ILE A 43 -3.23 -21.81 -10.48
C ILE A 43 -2.96 -23.29 -10.33
N GLY A 44 -3.29 -23.83 -9.15
CA GLY A 44 -3.09 -25.25 -8.84
C GLY A 44 -1.67 -25.60 -8.35
N LYS A 45 -0.72 -24.67 -8.43
CA LYS A 45 0.66 -24.92 -8.01
C LYS A 45 1.16 -23.98 -6.93
N THR A 46 0.98 -22.68 -7.10
CA THR A 46 1.37 -21.69 -6.10
C THR A 46 0.55 -21.94 -4.84
N ASN A 47 1.21 -21.99 -3.69
CA ASN A 47 0.55 -22.25 -2.41
C ASN A 47 0.66 -21.04 -1.47
N LYS A 48 0.06 -21.17 -0.28
CA LYS A 48 0.06 -20.11 0.73
C LYS A 48 1.46 -19.67 1.13
N ASP A 49 2.39 -20.61 1.30
CA ASP A 49 3.76 -20.27 1.69
C ASP A 49 4.48 -19.48 0.59
N ASP A 50 4.25 -19.86 -0.66
CA ASP A 50 4.79 -19.12 -1.80
C ASP A 50 4.30 -17.68 -1.82
N LEU A 51 3.01 -17.48 -1.57
CA LEU A 51 2.41 -16.15 -1.56
C LEU A 51 2.95 -15.29 -0.42
N LYS A 52 3.18 -15.88 0.75
CA LYS A 52 3.78 -15.16 1.87
C LYS A 52 5.20 -14.73 1.57
N ARG A 53 5.97 -15.58 0.88
CA ARG A 53 7.32 -15.20 0.48
C ARG A 53 7.33 -14.07 -0.53
N MET A 54 6.40 -14.09 -1.49
CA MET A 54 6.36 -13.10 -2.56
C MET A 54 5.74 -11.76 -2.12
N TYR A 55 4.69 -11.79 -1.32
CA TYR A 55 3.90 -10.60 -1.03
C TYR A 55 3.81 -10.25 0.45
N GLY A 56 4.35 -11.07 1.33
CA GLY A 56 4.25 -10.89 2.77
C GLY A 56 2.93 -11.43 3.31
N ASP A 57 2.66 -11.16 4.56
CA ASP A 57 1.41 -11.60 5.19
C ASP A 57 0.21 -10.89 4.56
N PRO A 58 -0.91 -11.58 4.41
CA PRO A 58 -2.10 -10.95 3.86
C PRO A 58 -2.63 -9.85 4.79
N TYR A 59 -3.19 -8.82 4.17
CA TYR A 59 -3.82 -7.72 4.90
C TYR A 59 -5.16 -8.14 5.51
N GLN A 60 -5.89 -9.01 4.81
CA GLN A 60 -7.16 -9.55 5.28
C GLN A 60 -7.26 -11.02 4.88
N VAL A 61 -7.99 -11.80 5.68
CA VAL A 61 -8.32 -13.19 5.39
C VAL A 61 -9.82 -13.35 5.46
N GLY A 62 -10.36 -14.29 4.70
CA GLY A 62 -11.80 -14.48 4.65
C GLY A 62 -12.19 -15.81 4.06
N ILE A 63 -13.48 -15.95 3.77
CA ILE A 63 -14.08 -17.14 3.18
C ILE A 63 -15.02 -16.68 2.07
N ASP A 64 -14.92 -17.34 0.92
CA ASP A 64 -15.80 -17.09 -0.21
C ASP A 64 -16.41 -18.43 -0.64
N SER A 65 -17.70 -18.61 -0.37
CA SER A 65 -18.43 -19.86 -0.69
C SER A 65 -17.73 -21.09 -0.16
N GLY A 66 -17.19 -20.99 1.06
CA GLY A 66 -16.51 -22.10 1.72
C GLY A 66 -15.01 -22.19 1.46
N ASP A 67 -14.47 -21.48 0.48
CA ASP A 67 -13.04 -21.50 0.19
C ASP A 67 -12.32 -20.37 0.94
N PRO A 68 -11.14 -20.64 1.51
CA PRO A 68 -10.34 -19.58 2.14
C PRO A 68 -9.91 -18.55 1.11
N THR A 69 -9.89 -17.28 1.53
CA THR A 69 -9.42 -16.18 0.70
C THR A 69 -8.42 -15.34 1.47
N TRP A 70 -7.40 -14.86 0.75
CA TRP A 70 -6.43 -13.91 1.28
C TRP A 70 -6.44 -12.67 0.41
N ARG A 71 -6.25 -11.52 1.04
CA ARG A 71 -6.25 -10.25 0.32
C ARG A 71 -5.06 -9.40 0.74
N TRP A 72 -4.38 -8.83 -0.23
CA TRP A 72 -3.35 -7.81 -0.04
C TRP A 72 -3.92 -6.52 -0.60
N PHE A 73 -3.80 -5.45 0.15
CA PHE A 73 -4.36 -4.16 -0.23
C PHE A 73 -3.43 -3.04 0.20
N PHE A 74 -3.20 -2.10 -0.70
CA PHE A 74 -2.44 -0.90 -0.41
C PHE A 74 -3.01 0.27 -1.19
N GLY A 75 -3.06 1.45 -0.53
CA GLY A 75 -3.48 2.67 -1.17
C GLY A 75 -2.73 3.86 -0.63
N GLN A 76 -2.68 4.91 -1.43
CA GLN A 76 -2.10 6.18 -1.02
C GLN A 76 -2.90 7.31 -1.62
N ARG A 77 -2.93 8.43 -0.89
CA ARG A 77 -3.64 9.63 -1.30
C ARG A 77 -2.73 10.83 -1.11
N GLY A 78 -2.65 11.70 -2.10
CA GLY A 78 -1.89 12.92 -2.02
C GLY A 78 -2.05 13.74 -3.29
N TRP A 79 -1.95 15.07 -3.16
CA TRP A 79 -1.99 15.98 -4.31
C TRP A 79 -3.22 15.79 -5.20
N GLY A 80 -4.37 15.47 -4.60
CA GLY A 80 -5.62 15.28 -5.33
C GLY A 80 -5.75 13.96 -6.05
N ALA A 81 -4.79 13.06 -5.92
CA ALA A 81 -4.82 11.75 -6.55
C ALA A 81 -4.96 10.67 -5.48
N GLU A 82 -5.68 9.61 -5.82
CA GLU A 82 -5.81 8.42 -4.99
C GLU A 82 -5.44 7.20 -5.83
N GLU A 83 -4.48 6.43 -5.35
CA GLU A 83 -4.00 5.24 -6.03
C GLU A 83 -4.14 4.05 -5.11
N THR A 84 -4.72 2.97 -5.62
CA THR A 84 -4.92 1.75 -4.84
C THR A 84 -4.55 0.53 -5.67
N LYS A 85 -4.17 -0.55 -4.98
CA LYS A 85 -4.00 -1.85 -5.61
C LYS A 85 -4.48 -2.93 -4.65
N ASP A 86 -4.99 -4.00 -5.23
CA ASP A 86 -5.71 -5.05 -4.51
C ASP A 86 -5.42 -6.38 -5.17
N LEU A 87 -4.91 -7.33 -4.40
CA LEU A 87 -4.70 -8.70 -4.83
C LEU A 87 -5.57 -9.60 -3.96
N SER A 88 -6.52 -10.30 -4.56
CA SER A 88 -7.37 -11.28 -3.88
C SER A 88 -7.06 -12.67 -4.40
N VAL A 89 -6.87 -13.62 -3.50
CA VAL A 89 -6.55 -15.00 -3.85
C VAL A 89 -7.52 -15.92 -3.15
N ARG A 90 -8.04 -16.88 -3.91
CA ARG A 90 -8.94 -17.93 -3.40
C ARG A 90 -8.21 -19.26 -3.48
N PHE A 91 -8.33 -20.06 -2.45
CA PHE A 91 -7.55 -21.29 -2.29
C PHE A 91 -8.40 -22.55 -2.40
N ASN A 92 -7.77 -23.60 -2.93
CA ASN A 92 -8.28 -24.96 -2.86
C ASN A 92 -8.12 -25.50 -1.44
N ALA A 93 -8.76 -26.62 -1.16
CA ALA A 93 -8.67 -27.27 0.14
C ALA A 93 -7.24 -27.66 0.52
N ASP A 94 -6.39 -27.93 -0.46
CA ASP A 94 -4.98 -28.30 -0.24
C ASP A 94 -4.06 -27.09 -0.05
N GLY A 95 -4.59 -25.87 -0.09
CA GLY A 95 -3.81 -24.65 0.10
C GLY A 95 -3.19 -24.07 -1.17
N THR A 96 -3.43 -24.66 -2.33
CA THR A 96 -2.97 -24.10 -3.59
C THR A 96 -3.96 -23.07 -4.12
N VAL A 97 -3.51 -22.20 -5.01
CA VAL A 97 -4.32 -21.12 -5.58
C VAL A 97 -5.39 -21.72 -6.50
N LYS A 98 -6.65 -21.41 -6.23
CA LYS A 98 -7.78 -21.77 -7.08
C LYS A 98 -8.05 -20.69 -8.12
N SER A 99 -8.02 -19.45 -7.70
CA SER A 99 -8.21 -18.29 -8.56
C SER A 99 -7.62 -17.06 -7.88
N TYR A 100 -7.34 -16.03 -8.67
CA TYR A 100 -6.89 -14.77 -8.13
C TYR A 100 -7.31 -13.62 -9.03
N ALA A 101 -7.34 -12.42 -8.45
CA ALA A 101 -7.64 -11.20 -9.18
C ALA A 101 -6.74 -10.10 -8.65
N PHE A 102 -6.13 -9.35 -9.56
CA PHE A 102 -5.34 -8.17 -9.19
C PHE A 102 -5.88 -6.97 -9.92
N THR A 103 -6.13 -5.89 -9.17
CA THR A 103 -6.56 -4.62 -9.74
C THR A 103 -5.70 -3.50 -9.17
N SER A 104 -5.41 -2.51 -9.99
CA SER A 104 -4.55 -1.41 -9.59
C SER A 104 -4.81 -0.20 -10.48
N ASN A 105 -4.74 1.00 -9.90
CA ASN A 105 -4.68 2.22 -10.70
C ASN A 105 -3.36 2.97 -10.52
N PHE A 106 -2.35 2.31 -9.96
CA PHE A 106 -1.00 2.88 -9.94
C PHE A 106 -0.49 3.02 -11.37
N PRO A 107 0.10 4.15 -11.73
CA PRO A 107 0.53 4.39 -13.12
C PRO A 107 1.45 3.32 -13.68
N THR A 108 2.38 2.79 -12.88
CA THR A 108 3.30 1.74 -13.30
C THR A 108 2.54 0.46 -13.66
N ASP A 109 1.57 0.07 -12.84
CA ASP A 109 0.77 -1.12 -13.09
C ASP A 109 -0.14 -0.92 -14.30
N MET A 110 -0.75 0.25 -14.41
CA MET A 110 -1.61 0.59 -15.54
C MET A 110 -0.85 0.46 -16.86
N LYS A 111 0.38 0.94 -16.88
CA LYS A 111 1.22 0.87 -18.07
C LYS A 111 1.62 -0.57 -18.40
N ARG A 112 1.92 -1.37 -17.38
CA ARG A 112 2.38 -2.75 -17.55
C ARG A 112 1.26 -3.72 -17.96
N LEU A 113 0.05 -3.53 -17.42
CA LEU A 113 -1.06 -4.46 -17.60
C LEU A 113 -2.04 -4.05 -18.72
N LYS A 114 -1.92 -2.84 -19.22
CA LYS A 114 -2.85 -2.32 -20.21
C LYS A 114 -2.56 -2.70 -21.69
#